data_9a9cd2c3ca458b108d24d9108ce7389b
#
_entry.id   9a9cd2c3ca458b108d24d9108ce7389b
#
_cell.length_a   1.000
_cell.length_b   1.000
_cell.length_c   1.000
_cell.angle_alpha   90.00
_cell.angle_beta   90.00
_cell.angle_gamma   90.00
#
_symmetry.space_group_name_H-M   'P 1'
#
loop_
_entity.id
_entity.type
_entity.pdbx_description
1 polymer ?
#
loop_
_entity_poly.entity_id
_entity_poly.type
_entity_poly.pdbx_seq_one_letter_code
_entity_poly.pdbx_strand_id
1 'polypeptide(L)'
;QLRERLAELGVPLHTTTPARQGPALIECYPHVALLALLNRNYRVPYKVSRSAQYWKAERPPIAERVKRLLDEFTAIHQALSQCISAIPLTLPQPHEVTTLSSLKPVEDMLDALICAWIGIEHLEGRTVGLGDATAAIWVPANLMG
;
A
#
# COMPACT_ATOMS: atom_id res chain seq x y z
N GLN A 1 7.64 20.05 9.40
CA GLN A 1 9.01 19.95 8.82
C GLN A 1 8.97 19.53 7.34
N LEU A 2 8.74 18.22 6.96
CA LEU A 2 8.70 17.83 5.53
C LEU A 2 7.52 18.48 4.80
N ARG A 3 6.31 18.43 5.37
CA ARG A 3 5.09 19.06 4.84
C ARG A 3 5.28 20.55 4.58
N GLU A 4 5.86 21.27 5.53
CA GLU A 4 6.13 22.72 5.44
C GLU A 4 7.10 23.03 4.30
N ARG A 5 8.21 22.29 4.23
CA ARG A 5 9.20 22.45 3.14
C ARG A 5 8.63 22.15 1.76
N LEU A 6 7.79 21.13 1.64
CA LEU A 6 7.11 20.82 0.38
C LEU A 6 6.10 21.92 -0.01
N ALA A 7 5.38 22.46 0.97
CA ALA A 7 4.47 23.59 0.72
C ALA A 7 5.21 24.84 0.24
N GLU A 8 6.39 25.15 0.82
CA GLU A 8 7.27 26.25 0.38
C GLU A 8 7.76 26.05 -1.06
N LEU A 9 7.95 24.79 -1.50
CA LEU A 9 8.29 24.42 -2.86
C LEU A 9 7.09 24.35 -3.82
N GLY A 10 5.90 24.78 -3.38
CA GLY A 10 4.70 24.78 -4.21
C GLY A 10 3.98 23.43 -4.27
N VAL A 11 4.32 22.48 -3.40
CA VAL A 11 3.70 21.15 -3.29
C VAL A 11 2.98 21.02 -1.93
N PRO A 12 1.84 21.71 -1.73
CA PRO A 12 1.12 21.64 -0.47
C PRO A 12 0.39 20.32 -0.28
N LEU A 13 0.06 20.00 0.99
CA LEU A 13 -0.81 18.88 1.32
C LEU A 13 -2.23 19.12 0.80
N HIS A 14 -2.73 18.16 0.05
CA HIS A 14 -4.10 18.14 -0.46
C HIS A 14 -5.00 17.38 0.52
N THR A 15 -5.98 18.05 1.10
CA THR A 15 -6.85 17.51 2.15
C THR A 15 -8.31 17.48 1.79
N THR A 16 -8.76 18.30 0.82
CA THR A 16 -10.17 18.43 0.46
C THR A 16 -10.37 18.60 -1.04
N THR A 17 -11.58 18.34 -1.49
CA THR A 17 -12.09 18.73 -2.82
C THR A 17 -12.57 20.20 -2.79
N PRO A 18 -12.54 20.93 -3.93
CA PRO A 18 -12.16 20.46 -5.26
C PRO A 18 -10.66 20.18 -5.38
N ALA A 19 -10.34 19.25 -6.29
CA ALA A 19 -8.95 18.92 -6.61
C ALA A 19 -8.20 20.19 -7.01
N ARG A 20 -7.03 20.37 -6.43
CA ARG A 20 -6.17 21.50 -6.74
C ARG A 20 -5.50 21.28 -8.10
N GLN A 21 -5.40 22.33 -8.91
CA GLN A 21 -4.54 22.30 -10.08
C GLN A 21 -3.06 22.45 -9.68
N GLY A 22 -2.20 21.64 -10.25
CA GLY A 22 -0.76 21.63 -9.98
C GLY A 22 -0.29 20.52 -9.04
N PRO A 23 1.01 20.47 -8.74
CA PRO A 23 1.58 19.42 -7.89
C PRO A 23 1.03 19.51 -6.45
N ALA A 24 0.77 18.34 -5.86
CA ALA A 24 0.26 18.24 -4.50
C ALA A 24 0.84 17.02 -3.79
N LEU A 25 0.99 17.12 -2.47
CA LEU A 25 1.25 15.99 -1.60
C LEU A 25 -0.10 15.40 -1.17
N ILE A 26 -0.25 14.10 -1.28
CA ILE A 26 -1.38 13.38 -0.70
C ILE A 26 -0.90 12.42 0.37
N GLU A 27 -1.69 12.22 1.41
CA GLU A 27 -1.46 11.18 2.40
C GLU A 27 -2.28 9.95 2.02
N CYS A 28 -1.65 8.79 1.96
CA CYS A 28 -2.30 7.52 1.69
C CYS A 28 -1.91 6.48 2.73
N TYR A 29 -2.76 5.48 2.91
CA TYR A 29 -2.52 4.39 3.85
C TYR A 29 -2.59 3.04 3.12
N PRO A 30 -1.44 2.38 2.85
CA PRO A 30 -1.39 1.16 2.04
C PRO A 30 -2.35 0.06 2.48
N HIS A 31 -2.55 -0.12 3.78
CA HIS A 31 -3.47 -1.14 4.31
C HIS A 31 -4.92 -0.94 3.87
N VAL A 32 -5.39 0.31 3.88
CA VAL A 32 -6.75 0.64 3.45
C VAL A 32 -6.86 0.51 1.93
N ALA A 33 -5.84 0.98 1.21
CA ALA A 33 -5.78 0.85 -0.24
C ALA A 33 -5.84 -0.61 -0.71
N LEU A 34 -5.19 -1.53 0.02
CA LEU A 34 -5.21 -2.96 -0.28
C LEU A 34 -6.59 -3.60 -0.17
N LEU A 35 -7.49 -3.08 0.68
CA LEU A 35 -8.86 -3.58 0.74
C LEU A 35 -9.58 -3.36 -0.60
N ALA A 36 -9.41 -2.18 -1.19
CA ALA A 36 -9.96 -1.86 -2.50
C ALA A 36 -9.26 -2.63 -3.63
N LEU A 37 -7.92 -2.68 -3.61
CA LEU A 37 -7.12 -3.33 -4.65
C LEU A 37 -7.42 -4.83 -4.76
N LEU A 38 -7.57 -5.52 -3.63
CA LEU A 38 -7.78 -6.95 -3.55
C LEU A 38 -9.26 -7.34 -3.39
N ASN A 39 -10.15 -6.35 -3.35
CA ASN A 39 -11.59 -6.54 -3.06
C ASN A 39 -11.81 -7.41 -1.80
N ARG A 40 -11.14 -7.04 -0.70
CA ARG A 40 -11.22 -7.76 0.58
C ARG A 40 -11.84 -6.88 1.66
N ASN A 41 -12.59 -7.49 2.55
CA ASN A 41 -13.23 -6.83 3.71
C ASN A 41 -12.51 -7.12 5.03
N TYR A 42 -11.30 -7.69 4.97
CA TYR A 42 -10.47 -8.00 6.14
C TYR A 42 -9.04 -7.51 5.93
N ARG A 43 -8.35 -7.27 7.04
CA ARG A 43 -6.97 -6.81 7.03
C ARG A 43 -6.05 -7.80 6.33
N VAL A 44 -5.38 -7.36 5.27
CA VAL A 44 -4.42 -8.17 4.50
C VAL A 44 -3.20 -8.50 5.35
N PRO A 45 -2.84 -9.79 5.56
CA PRO A 45 -1.74 -10.18 6.45
C PRO A 45 -0.38 -10.21 5.73
N TYR A 46 0.08 -9.05 5.24
CA TYR A 46 1.33 -8.95 4.45
C TYR A 46 2.50 -8.30 5.20
N LYS A 47 2.30 -7.74 6.41
CA LYS A 47 3.40 -7.11 7.17
C LYS A 47 4.28 -8.13 7.85
N VAL A 48 5.55 -8.18 7.45
CA VAL A 48 6.58 -9.12 7.96
C VAL A 48 6.67 -9.07 9.48
N SER A 49 6.74 -7.86 10.05
CA SER A 49 6.85 -7.64 11.50
C SER A 49 5.62 -8.14 12.29
N ARG A 50 4.48 -8.33 11.64
CA ARG A 50 3.24 -8.79 12.26
C ARG A 50 2.90 -10.25 11.97
N SER A 51 3.75 -10.96 11.24
CA SER A 51 3.48 -12.34 10.81
C SER A 51 3.15 -13.30 11.98
N ALA A 52 3.78 -13.13 13.13
CA ALA A 52 3.47 -13.94 14.32
C ALA A 52 2.09 -13.63 14.92
N GLN A 53 1.58 -12.40 14.72
CA GLN A 53 0.29 -11.96 15.25
C GLN A 53 -0.87 -12.40 14.35
N TYR A 54 -0.68 -12.39 13.04
CA TYR A 54 -1.72 -12.79 12.08
C TYR A 54 -2.21 -14.21 12.30
N TRP A 55 -1.28 -15.12 12.62
CA TRP A 55 -1.55 -16.56 12.80
C TRP A 55 -1.28 -17.03 14.22
N LYS A 56 -1.56 -16.17 15.22
CA LYS A 56 -1.28 -16.43 16.62
C LYS A 56 -1.94 -17.72 17.15
N ALA A 57 -3.14 -18.03 16.69
CA ALA A 57 -3.87 -19.23 17.10
C ALA A 57 -3.21 -20.53 16.58
N GLU A 58 -2.73 -20.50 15.34
CA GLU A 58 -2.15 -21.65 14.65
C GLU A 58 -0.66 -21.85 14.99
N ARG A 59 0.06 -20.75 15.32
CA ARG A 59 1.50 -20.71 15.59
C ARG A 59 2.34 -21.43 14.53
N PRO A 60 2.17 -21.14 13.23
CA PRO A 60 2.87 -21.85 12.19
C PRO A 60 4.38 -21.63 12.29
N PRO A 61 5.19 -22.62 11.87
CA PRO A 61 6.65 -22.50 11.81
C PRO A 61 7.05 -21.37 10.85
N ILE A 62 8.31 -20.91 10.95
CA ILE A 62 8.83 -19.79 10.14
C ILE A 62 8.65 -20.04 8.64
N ALA A 63 8.97 -21.26 8.17
CA ALA A 63 8.84 -21.62 6.76
C ALA A 63 7.39 -21.45 6.24
N GLU A 64 6.41 -21.83 7.04
CA GLU A 64 4.99 -21.66 6.70
C GLU A 64 4.59 -20.17 6.72
N ARG A 65 5.10 -19.38 7.66
CA ARG A 65 4.88 -17.92 7.68
C ARG A 65 5.49 -17.22 6.47
N VAL A 66 6.68 -17.65 6.06
CA VAL A 66 7.33 -17.16 4.82
C VAL A 66 6.45 -17.45 3.62
N LYS A 67 5.98 -18.68 3.49
CA LYS A 67 5.10 -19.07 2.38
C LYS A 67 3.83 -18.21 2.35
N ARG A 68 3.13 -18.07 3.47
CA ARG A 68 1.89 -17.27 3.56
C ARG A 68 2.12 -15.79 3.24
N LEU A 69 3.26 -15.21 3.66
CA LEU A 69 3.61 -13.83 3.29
C LEU A 69 3.86 -13.70 1.79
N LEU A 70 4.57 -14.65 1.19
CA LEU A 70 4.84 -14.65 -0.25
C LEU A 70 3.56 -14.86 -1.08
N ASP A 71 2.61 -15.65 -0.59
CA ASP A 71 1.29 -15.80 -1.20
C ASP A 71 0.55 -14.45 -1.22
N GLU A 72 0.59 -13.68 -0.11
CA GLU A 72 0.00 -12.34 -0.06
C GLU A 72 0.75 -11.34 -0.94
N PHE A 73 2.08 -11.37 -0.94
CA PHE A 73 2.90 -10.53 -1.82
C PHE A 73 2.59 -10.80 -3.31
N THR A 74 2.42 -12.06 -3.65
CA THR A 74 2.04 -12.48 -5.01
C THR A 74 0.66 -11.92 -5.38
N ALA A 75 -0.32 -12.04 -4.50
CA ALA A 75 -1.65 -11.50 -4.74
C ALA A 75 -1.63 -9.97 -4.94
N ILE A 76 -0.88 -9.24 -4.09
CA ILE A 76 -0.70 -7.79 -4.20
C ILE A 76 -0.01 -7.44 -5.52
N HIS A 77 1.10 -8.10 -5.85
CA HIS A 77 1.85 -7.85 -7.07
C HIS A 77 1.01 -8.10 -8.32
N GLN A 78 0.26 -9.21 -8.36
CA GLN A 78 -0.64 -9.53 -9.46
C GLN A 78 -1.74 -8.47 -9.63
N ALA A 79 -2.37 -8.04 -8.54
CA ALA A 79 -3.40 -7.00 -8.58
C ALA A 79 -2.83 -5.65 -9.05
N LEU A 80 -1.66 -5.24 -8.57
CA LEU A 80 -0.97 -4.03 -9.03
C LEU A 80 -0.62 -4.12 -10.51
N SER A 81 -0.22 -5.30 -11.00
CA SER A 81 0.13 -5.52 -12.42
C SER A 81 -1.05 -5.38 -13.38
N GLN A 82 -2.29 -5.42 -12.88
CA GLN A 82 -3.47 -5.06 -13.67
C GLN A 82 -3.67 -3.54 -13.79
N CYS A 83 -3.10 -2.77 -12.87
CA CYS A 83 -3.27 -1.32 -12.78
C CYS A 83 -2.05 -0.54 -13.29
N ILE A 84 -0.85 -1.13 -13.15
CA ILE A 84 0.43 -0.49 -13.48
C ILE A 84 1.18 -1.42 -14.44
N SER A 85 1.55 -0.90 -15.60
CA SER A 85 2.37 -1.65 -16.56
C SER A 85 3.84 -1.73 -16.14
N ALA A 86 4.49 -2.85 -16.46
CA ALA A 86 5.94 -3.04 -16.31
C ALA A 86 6.48 -2.80 -14.88
N ILE A 87 5.89 -3.45 -13.88
CA ILE A 87 6.41 -3.41 -12.50
C ILE A 87 7.73 -4.21 -12.44
N PRO A 88 8.89 -3.56 -12.18
CA PRO A 88 10.19 -4.23 -12.16
C PRO A 88 10.46 -4.88 -10.78
N LEU A 89 9.49 -5.62 -10.24
CA LEU A 89 9.60 -6.31 -8.97
C LEU A 89 9.53 -7.83 -9.19
N THR A 90 10.59 -8.52 -8.84
CA THR A 90 10.62 -9.98 -8.79
C THR A 90 10.48 -10.44 -7.33
N LEU A 91 9.52 -11.30 -7.07
CA LEU A 91 9.33 -11.88 -5.75
C LEU A 91 10.26 -13.08 -5.57
N PRO A 92 10.91 -13.22 -4.39
CA PRO A 92 11.77 -14.38 -4.12
C PRO A 92 10.94 -15.66 -4.01
N GLN A 93 11.55 -16.79 -4.33
CA GLN A 93 10.96 -18.10 -4.07
C GLN A 93 11.09 -18.46 -2.58
N PRO A 94 10.19 -19.28 -2.01
CA PRO A 94 10.26 -19.67 -0.60
C PRO A 94 11.61 -20.22 -0.13
N HIS A 95 12.31 -20.96 -0.99
CA HIS A 95 13.62 -21.56 -0.69
C HIS A 95 14.77 -20.55 -0.70
N GLU A 96 14.58 -19.37 -1.28
CA GLU A 96 15.57 -18.28 -1.29
C GLU A 96 15.48 -17.41 -0.03
N VAL A 97 14.39 -17.54 0.73
CA VAL A 97 14.15 -16.74 1.94
C VAL A 97 14.80 -17.37 3.14
N THR A 98 15.93 -16.84 3.58
CA THR A 98 16.69 -17.36 4.72
C THR A 98 16.13 -16.93 6.07
N THR A 99 15.54 -15.73 6.14
CA THR A 99 14.93 -15.18 7.36
C THR A 99 13.67 -14.39 7.01
N LEU A 100 12.74 -14.25 7.97
CA LEU A 100 11.57 -13.39 7.78
C LEU A 100 11.95 -11.93 7.48
N SER A 101 13.01 -11.43 8.12
CA SER A 101 13.47 -10.05 7.92
C SER A 101 13.98 -9.79 6.50
N SER A 102 14.46 -10.82 5.78
CA SER A 102 14.88 -10.66 4.38
C SER A 102 13.74 -10.34 3.42
N LEU A 103 12.48 -10.55 3.84
CA LEU A 103 11.29 -10.13 3.09
C LEU A 103 10.92 -8.65 3.28
N LYS A 104 11.53 -7.95 4.26
CA LYS A 104 11.18 -6.56 4.53
C LYS A 104 11.41 -5.61 3.35
N PRO A 105 12.51 -5.69 2.59
CA PRO A 105 12.68 -4.86 1.40
C PRO A 105 11.59 -5.08 0.34
N VAL A 106 11.11 -6.32 0.18
CA VAL A 106 10.01 -6.63 -0.75
C VAL A 106 8.70 -6.00 -0.26
N GLU A 107 8.40 -6.10 1.04
CA GLU A 107 7.26 -5.42 1.63
C GLU A 107 7.31 -3.90 1.38
N ASP A 108 8.47 -3.28 1.59
CA ASP A 108 8.64 -1.83 1.40
C ASP A 108 8.47 -1.41 -0.08
N MET A 109 8.95 -2.24 -1.01
CA MET A 109 8.71 -2.01 -2.44
C MET A 109 7.23 -2.13 -2.80
N LEU A 110 6.51 -3.10 -2.25
CA LEU A 110 5.06 -3.22 -2.44
C LEU A 110 4.30 -2.02 -1.86
N ASP A 111 4.67 -1.56 -0.66
CA ASP A 111 4.09 -0.34 -0.07
C ASP A 111 4.30 0.88 -0.99
N ALA A 112 5.50 1.05 -1.55
CA ALA A 112 5.79 2.14 -2.48
C ALA A 112 4.95 2.04 -3.77
N LEU A 113 4.78 0.84 -4.31
CA LEU A 113 3.94 0.60 -5.50
C LEU A 113 2.46 0.86 -5.22
N ILE A 114 1.97 0.50 -4.04
CA ILE A 114 0.60 0.83 -3.61
C ILE A 114 0.41 2.35 -3.52
N CYS A 115 1.37 3.06 -2.93
CA CYS A 115 1.34 4.52 -2.88
C CYS A 115 1.35 5.14 -4.28
N ALA A 116 2.15 4.62 -5.21
CA ALA A 116 2.18 5.08 -6.60
C ALA A 116 0.83 4.82 -7.30
N TRP A 117 0.22 3.65 -7.10
CA TRP A 117 -1.11 3.35 -7.62
C TRP A 117 -2.16 4.34 -7.10
N ILE A 118 -2.18 4.63 -5.78
CA ILE A 118 -3.08 5.65 -5.22
C ILE A 118 -2.84 7.02 -5.85
N GLY A 119 -1.59 7.38 -6.11
CA GLY A 119 -1.25 8.62 -6.82
C GLY A 119 -1.86 8.67 -8.23
N ILE A 120 -1.82 7.57 -8.99
CA ILE A 120 -2.47 7.46 -10.30
C ILE A 120 -4.00 7.59 -10.17
N GLU A 121 -4.60 6.84 -9.25
CA GLU A 121 -6.05 6.92 -9.00
C GLU A 121 -6.48 8.34 -8.62
N HIS A 122 -5.65 9.03 -7.83
CA HIS A 122 -5.91 10.41 -7.42
C HIS A 122 -5.86 11.38 -8.60
N LEU A 123 -4.85 11.27 -9.46
CA LEU A 123 -4.73 12.11 -10.66
C LEU A 123 -5.91 11.93 -11.62
N GLU A 124 -6.48 10.73 -11.66
CA GLU A 124 -7.63 10.40 -12.51
C GLU A 124 -8.99 10.64 -11.81
N GLY A 125 -8.99 11.24 -10.62
CA GLY A 125 -10.20 11.58 -9.88
C GLY A 125 -10.96 10.38 -9.31
N ARG A 126 -10.30 9.23 -9.15
CA ARG A 126 -10.88 7.98 -8.63
C ARG A 126 -10.56 7.72 -7.17
N THR A 127 -10.29 8.76 -6.40
CA THR A 127 -10.08 8.67 -4.95
C THR A 127 -11.03 9.53 -4.17
N VAL A 128 -11.22 9.19 -2.89
CA VAL A 128 -11.99 9.96 -1.91
C VAL A 128 -11.09 10.30 -0.73
N GLY A 129 -11.14 11.55 -0.27
CA GLY A 129 -10.45 11.99 0.94
C GLY A 129 -11.26 11.67 2.19
N LEU A 130 -10.69 10.90 3.10
CA LEU A 130 -11.25 10.60 4.42
C LEU A 130 -10.57 11.49 5.45
N GLY A 131 -11.26 12.49 5.94
CA GLY A 131 -10.71 13.46 6.88
C GLY A 131 -11.41 14.81 6.79
N ASP A 132 -10.67 15.87 7.06
CA ASP A 132 -11.15 17.25 7.05
C ASP A 132 -10.17 18.21 6.36
N ALA A 133 -10.40 19.52 6.49
CA ALA A 133 -9.54 20.53 5.88
C ALA A 133 -8.09 20.55 6.40
N THR A 134 -7.81 19.92 7.53
CA THR A 134 -6.48 19.89 8.16
C THR A 134 -5.66 18.66 7.82
N ALA A 135 -6.33 17.52 7.65
CA ALA A 135 -5.71 16.24 7.30
C ALA A 135 -6.73 15.32 6.60
N ALA A 136 -6.29 14.62 5.58
CA ALA A 136 -7.09 13.59 4.92
C ALA A 136 -6.22 12.47 4.40
N ILE A 137 -6.71 11.24 4.53
CA ILE A 137 -6.14 10.05 3.88
C ILE A 137 -6.93 9.80 2.60
N TRP A 138 -6.23 9.73 1.47
CA TRP A 138 -6.85 9.45 0.19
C TRP A 138 -6.92 7.94 -0.07
N VAL A 139 -8.10 7.47 -0.41
CA VAL A 139 -8.40 6.06 -0.66
C VAL A 139 -9.10 5.90 -2.01
N PRO A 140 -9.00 4.73 -2.67
CA PRO A 140 -9.75 4.47 -3.89
C PRO A 140 -11.25 4.60 -3.68
N ALA A 141 -11.96 5.23 -4.62
CA ALA A 141 -13.39 5.48 -4.49
C ALA A 141 -14.24 4.20 -4.43
N ASN A 142 -13.78 3.12 -5.06
CA ASN A 142 -14.46 1.80 -5.05
C ASN A 142 -14.43 1.11 -3.66
N LEU A 143 -13.67 1.64 -2.69
CA LEU A 143 -13.73 1.17 -1.31
C LEU A 143 -15.05 1.56 -0.61
N MET A 144 -15.71 2.60 -1.10
CA MET A 144 -16.89 3.21 -0.48
C MET A 144 -18.21 2.72 -1.10
N GLY A 145 -18.14 1.85 -2.11
CA GLY A 145 -19.29 1.32 -2.86
C GLY A 145 -19.73 -0.07 -2.45
#